data_41d6d5487e868af216bf3a6bda83f966
#
_entry.id   41d6d5487e868af216bf3a6bda83f966
#
_cell.length_a   1.000
_cell.length_b   1.000
_cell.length_c   1.000
_cell.angle_alpha   90.00
_cell.angle_beta   90.00
_cell.angle_gamma   90.00
#
_symmetry.space_group_name_H-M   'P 1'
#
loop_
_entity.id
_entity.type
_entity.pdbx_description
1 polymer ?
#
loop_
_entity_poly.entity_id
_entity_poly.type
_entity_poly.pdbx_seq_one_letter_code
_entity_poly.pdbx_strand_id
1 'polypeptide(L)'
;MKSLKKTIPIFLFTFPLLSQAQMPVNGFMQGKGKGAVALSYNTESYEDVYLVPQKVNGVPVFNKVTVKSTNLFATVGLSKKVDLQVNLPYIKSTGQASDAVLNNLGYQNERKGLQDISLYLKYNPFNFKTSSGNLALMAAVGIQTPLGNYRVDESLQSILAIGNRATQINTILIANYKFNKGIFLNASGGYSARNNNVPSAILGEFKAGYAGKKVYVDAYIAGQSSSTGTDILKEGFNGIFPQTRVNYSRVGVNVYVPLRYGFGISGGYSSYIAGRNLGASSGGYGALIFSF
;
A
#
# COMPACT_ATOMS: atom_id res chain seq x y z
N MET A 1 -10.64 -43.45 -31.71
CA MET A 1 -9.83 -42.75 -30.70
C MET A 1 -10.29 -41.31 -30.61
N LYS A 2 -11.13 -40.97 -29.61
CA LYS A 2 -11.58 -39.56 -29.38
C LYS A 2 -10.57 -38.88 -28.46
N SER A 3 -9.87 -37.88 -29.01
CA SER A 3 -8.94 -37.03 -28.26
C SER A 3 -9.74 -36.20 -27.25
N LEU A 4 -9.62 -36.49 -25.97
CA LEU A 4 -10.09 -35.61 -24.87
C LEU A 4 -9.19 -34.38 -24.83
N LYS A 5 -9.63 -33.28 -25.42
CA LYS A 5 -9.05 -31.95 -25.15
C LYS A 5 -9.39 -31.58 -23.70
N LYS A 6 -8.42 -31.76 -22.79
CA LYS A 6 -8.47 -31.24 -21.44
C LYS A 6 -8.44 -29.69 -21.54
N THR A 7 -9.61 -29.07 -21.53
CA THR A 7 -9.74 -27.64 -21.30
C THR A 7 -9.44 -27.37 -19.82
N ILE A 8 -8.21 -26.93 -19.54
CA ILE A 8 -7.86 -26.41 -18.23
C ILE A 8 -8.59 -25.06 -18.11
N PRO A 9 -9.52 -24.88 -17.15
CA PRO A 9 -10.13 -23.59 -16.93
C PRO A 9 -9.06 -22.67 -16.33
N ILE A 10 -8.47 -21.79 -17.15
CA ILE A 10 -7.61 -20.71 -16.69
C ILE A 10 -8.51 -19.72 -15.97
N PHE A 11 -8.58 -19.82 -14.64
CA PHE A 11 -9.19 -18.82 -13.78
C PHE A 11 -8.20 -17.65 -13.65
N LEU A 12 -8.59 -16.52 -14.20
CA LEU A 12 -7.84 -15.28 -14.09
C LEU A 12 -8.03 -14.66 -12.71
N PHE A 13 -6.93 -14.54 -12.00
CA PHE A 13 -6.83 -13.75 -10.78
C PHE A 13 -6.16 -12.43 -11.13
N THR A 14 -6.84 -11.34 -10.82
CA THR A 14 -6.32 -9.99 -10.96
C THR A 14 -5.82 -9.52 -9.61
N PHE A 15 -4.54 -9.17 -9.52
CA PHE A 15 -3.91 -8.68 -8.29
C PHE A 15 -3.57 -7.21 -8.42
N PRO A 16 -4.17 -6.33 -7.61
CA PRO A 16 -3.57 -5.04 -7.35
C PRO A 16 -2.41 -5.23 -6.36
N LEU A 17 -1.21 -4.89 -6.78
CA LEU A 17 -0.05 -4.84 -5.92
C LEU A 17 -0.05 -3.55 -5.11
N LEU A 18 0.37 -3.68 -3.86
CA LEU A 18 0.32 -2.63 -2.86
C LEU A 18 1.39 -1.56 -3.12
N SER A 19 0.98 -0.37 -3.53
CA SER A 19 1.68 0.83 -3.13
C SER A 19 1.32 1.13 -1.67
N GLN A 20 2.20 1.69 -0.88
CA GLN A 20 2.02 1.89 0.58
C GLN A 20 0.78 2.74 0.97
N ALA A 21 0.11 3.37 0.02
CA ALA A 21 -1.09 4.17 0.24
C ALA A 21 -2.39 3.52 -0.25
N GLN A 22 -2.34 2.35 -0.86
CA GLN A 22 -3.54 1.55 -1.14
C GLN A 22 -3.94 0.75 0.09
N MET A 23 -5.22 0.36 0.15
CA MET A 23 -5.66 -0.58 1.18
C MET A 23 -4.85 -1.87 1.10
N PRO A 24 -4.41 -2.43 2.24
CA PRO A 24 -3.50 -3.58 2.27
C PRO A 24 -4.12 -4.87 1.73
N VAL A 25 -5.44 -4.89 1.54
CA VAL A 25 -6.19 -6.03 0.99
C VAL A 25 -7.06 -5.57 -0.18
N ASN A 26 -7.17 -6.40 -1.20
CA ASN A 26 -7.99 -6.13 -2.39
C ASN A 26 -9.38 -6.77 -2.31
N GLY A 27 -10.28 -6.35 -3.24
CA GLY A 27 -11.65 -6.84 -3.35
C GLY A 27 -11.83 -8.18 -4.10
N PHE A 28 -10.78 -8.97 -4.32
CA PHE A 28 -10.85 -10.25 -5.04
C PHE A 28 -10.36 -11.40 -4.16
N MET A 29 -11.05 -12.56 -4.25
CA MET A 29 -10.68 -13.78 -3.53
C MET A 29 -9.85 -14.71 -4.42
N GLN A 30 -8.86 -15.39 -3.80
CA GLN A 30 -7.98 -16.33 -4.49
C GLN A 30 -8.69 -17.64 -4.86
N GLY A 31 -9.53 -18.13 -3.97
CA GLY A 31 -10.09 -19.48 -4.03
C GLY A 31 -9.14 -20.53 -3.44
N LYS A 32 -9.72 -21.62 -2.94
CA LYS A 32 -9.00 -22.65 -2.19
C LYS A 32 -7.81 -23.23 -2.96
N GLY A 33 -6.64 -23.20 -2.33
CA GLY A 33 -5.39 -23.77 -2.85
C GLY A 33 -4.75 -22.99 -3.99
N LYS A 34 -5.30 -21.81 -4.33
CA LYS A 34 -4.73 -20.89 -5.32
C LYS A 34 -4.08 -19.73 -4.63
N GLY A 35 -3.09 -19.13 -5.29
CA GLY A 35 -2.39 -18.03 -4.70
C GLY A 35 -1.50 -17.29 -5.69
N ALA A 36 -0.77 -16.34 -5.18
CA ALA A 36 0.28 -15.66 -5.92
C ALA A 36 1.40 -15.18 -5.00
N VAL A 37 2.58 -15.11 -5.58
CA VAL A 37 3.74 -14.44 -5.02
C VAL A 37 4.13 -13.33 -5.97
N ALA A 38 4.47 -12.16 -5.44
CA ALA A 38 4.89 -11.02 -6.22
C ALA A 38 6.16 -10.41 -5.62
N LEU A 39 7.10 -10.08 -6.48
CA LEU A 39 8.25 -9.25 -6.18
C LEU A 39 8.07 -7.92 -6.90
N SER A 40 7.97 -6.82 -6.14
CA SER A 40 7.79 -5.49 -6.69
C SER A 40 8.92 -4.55 -6.29
N TYR A 41 9.20 -3.59 -7.18
CA TYR A 41 10.09 -2.47 -6.92
C TYR A 41 9.33 -1.18 -7.15
N ASN A 42 9.34 -0.31 -6.14
CA ASN A 42 8.70 0.99 -6.18
C ASN A 42 9.74 2.09 -5.96
N THR A 43 9.55 3.22 -6.64
CA THR A 43 10.32 4.43 -6.40
C THR A 43 9.39 5.63 -6.39
N GLU A 44 9.49 6.44 -5.37
CA GLU A 44 8.76 7.69 -5.25
C GLU A 44 9.67 8.76 -4.65
N SER A 45 9.39 10.02 -4.97
CA SER A 45 10.18 11.15 -4.49
C SER A 45 9.33 12.38 -4.24
N TYR A 46 9.85 13.27 -3.39
CA TYR A 46 9.26 14.57 -3.13
C TYR A 46 10.33 15.62 -2.84
N GLU A 47 10.01 16.85 -3.18
CA GLU A 47 10.80 18.06 -2.94
C GLU A 47 9.99 19.05 -2.09
N ASP A 48 8.70 18.83 -1.95
CA ASP A 48 7.75 19.63 -1.19
C ASP A 48 7.06 18.81 -0.11
N VAL A 49 6.53 19.47 0.90
CA VAL A 49 5.82 18.82 2.02
C VAL A 49 4.47 19.48 2.27
N TYR A 50 3.50 18.69 2.71
CA TYR A 50 2.24 19.18 3.24
C TYR A 50 2.39 19.44 4.73
N LEU A 51 2.40 20.70 5.13
CA LEU A 51 2.43 21.12 6.54
C LEU A 51 1.13 21.85 6.88
N VAL A 52 0.27 21.25 7.72
CA VAL A 52 -0.97 21.89 8.24
C VAL A 52 -1.86 22.51 7.15
N PRO A 53 -2.49 21.83 6.45
CA PRO A 53 -2.71 21.18 5.16
C PRO A 53 -2.29 22.00 3.92
N GLN A 54 -1.31 22.84 4.03
CA GLN A 54 -0.75 23.58 2.89
C GLN A 54 0.49 22.87 2.33
N LYS A 55 0.62 22.86 1.02
CA LYS A 55 1.85 22.45 0.36
C LYS A 55 2.90 23.55 0.55
N VAL A 56 4.06 23.19 1.06
CA VAL A 56 5.19 24.09 1.29
C VAL A 56 6.35 23.62 0.45
N ASN A 57 7.00 24.56 -0.23
CA ASN A 57 8.18 24.26 -1.04
C ASN A 57 9.38 23.96 -0.13
N GLY A 58 10.11 22.92 -0.49
CA GLY A 58 11.31 22.49 0.20
C GLY A 58 11.07 21.46 1.30
N VAL A 59 12.06 20.63 1.49
CA VAL A 59 12.16 19.65 2.59
C VAL A 59 13.26 20.13 3.53
N PRO A 60 13.01 20.25 4.85
CA PRO A 60 14.04 20.65 5.79
C PRO A 60 15.28 19.75 5.67
N VAL A 61 16.48 20.34 5.64
CA VAL A 61 17.78 19.66 5.52
C VAL A 61 18.02 19.04 4.14
N PHE A 62 17.04 18.37 3.57
CA PHE A 62 17.15 17.65 2.31
C PHE A 62 16.40 18.38 1.19
N ASN A 63 17.07 18.69 0.07
CA ASN A 63 16.41 19.34 -1.07
C ASN A 63 15.39 18.41 -1.73
N LYS A 64 15.68 17.12 -1.73
CA LYS A 64 14.83 16.05 -2.30
C LYS A 64 14.96 14.80 -1.45
N VAL A 65 13.85 14.14 -1.23
CA VAL A 65 13.81 12.79 -0.63
C VAL A 65 13.31 11.79 -1.67
N THR A 66 14.04 10.69 -1.80
CA THR A 66 13.65 9.56 -2.65
C THR A 66 13.51 8.31 -1.80
N VAL A 67 12.36 7.68 -1.90
CA VAL A 67 12.07 6.42 -1.21
C VAL A 67 11.95 5.32 -2.25
N LYS A 68 12.78 4.28 -2.10
CA LYS A 68 12.76 3.08 -2.93
C LYS A 68 12.34 1.90 -2.04
N SER A 69 11.45 1.05 -2.54
CA SER A 69 11.07 -0.15 -1.81
C SER A 69 11.06 -1.38 -2.69
N THR A 70 11.59 -2.47 -2.17
CA THR A 70 11.43 -3.81 -2.74
C THR A 70 10.49 -4.58 -1.83
N ASN A 71 9.36 -5.06 -2.37
CA ASN A 71 8.36 -5.75 -1.56
C ASN A 71 8.21 -7.20 -2.02
N LEU A 72 8.24 -8.11 -1.07
CA LEU A 72 7.82 -9.49 -1.24
C LEU A 72 6.38 -9.61 -0.73
N PHE A 73 5.47 -9.91 -1.62
CA PHE A 73 4.06 -10.11 -1.32
C PHE A 73 3.65 -11.55 -1.64
N ALA A 74 2.85 -12.15 -0.78
CA ALA A 74 2.25 -13.46 -1.03
C ALA A 74 0.79 -13.47 -0.58
N THR A 75 -0.05 -14.19 -1.33
CA THR A 75 -1.44 -14.43 -0.95
C THR A 75 -1.85 -15.85 -1.32
N VAL A 76 -2.66 -16.47 -0.47
CA VAL A 76 -3.18 -17.83 -0.70
C VAL A 76 -4.61 -17.95 -0.20
N GLY A 77 -5.45 -18.61 -0.99
CA GLY A 77 -6.80 -18.97 -0.60
C GLY A 77 -6.81 -20.24 0.28
N LEU A 78 -7.05 -20.06 1.56
CA LEU A 78 -7.20 -21.18 2.51
C LEU A 78 -8.51 -21.94 2.28
N SER A 79 -9.53 -21.24 1.81
CA SER A 79 -10.82 -21.80 1.43
C SER A 79 -11.44 -20.97 0.29
N LYS A 80 -12.67 -21.33 -0.11
CA LYS A 80 -13.44 -20.49 -1.07
C LYS A 80 -13.83 -19.12 -0.52
N LYS A 81 -13.75 -18.95 0.81
CA LYS A 81 -14.19 -17.74 1.51
C LYS A 81 -13.08 -17.07 2.35
N VAL A 82 -11.90 -17.65 2.44
CA VAL A 82 -10.81 -17.15 3.31
C VAL A 82 -9.52 -17.09 2.53
N ASP A 83 -8.89 -15.92 2.51
CA ASP A 83 -7.54 -15.71 2.00
C ASP A 83 -6.61 -15.25 3.12
N LEU A 84 -5.36 -15.68 3.05
CA LEU A 84 -4.24 -15.20 3.84
C LEU A 84 -3.31 -14.38 2.95
N GLN A 85 -2.82 -13.24 3.46
CA GLN A 85 -1.90 -12.35 2.76
C GLN A 85 -0.74 -11.95 3.67
N VAL A 86 0.45 -11.91 3.10
CA VAL A 86 1.69 -11.47 3.78
C VAL A 86 2.38 -10.45 2.89
N ASN A 87 2.94 -9.40 3.49
CA ASN A 87 3.78 -8.44 2.78
C ASN A 87 5.00 -8.09 3.63
N LEU A 88 6.18 -8.09 3.00
CA LEU A 88 7.46 -7.77 3.61
C LEU A 88 8.21 -6.75 2.75
N PRO A 89 8.25 -5.47 3.13
CA PRO A 89 8.99 -4.45 2.43
C PRO A 89 10.44 -4.31 2.96
N TYR A 90 11.38 -4.15 2.03
CA TYR A 90 12.70 -3.58 2.28
C TYR A 90 12.72 -2.17 1.71
N ILE A 91 13.03 -1.17 2.54
CA ILE A 91 12.98 0.24 2.17
C ILE A 91 14.37 0.85 2.21
N LYS A 92 14.64 1.69 1.23
CA LYS A 92 15.78 2.60 1.17
C LYS A 92 15.26 4.02 0.96
N SER A 93 15.47 4.88 1.95
CA SER A 93 15.15 6.31 1.90
C SER A 93 16.45 7.10 1.78
N THR A 94 16.52 8.01 0.80
CA THR A 94 17.69 8.83 0.51
C THR A 94 17.30 10.30 0.45
N GLY A 95 18.07 11.16 1.11
CA GLY A 95 17.93 12.61 1.06
C GLY A 95 19.10 13.26 0.32
N GLN A 96 18.83 14.24 -0.53
CA GLN A 96 19.84 15.05 -1.20
C GLN A 96 20.18 16.27 -0.32
N ALA A 97 21.37 16.28 0.24
CA ALA A 97 21.94 17.40 0.98
C ALA A 97 23.44 17.50 0.70
N SER A 98 24.04 18.67 0.90
CA SER A 98 25.50 18.82 0.78
C SER A 98 26.22 18.15 1.97
N ASP A 99 27.41 17.62 1.72
CA ASP A 99 28.22 17.02 2.76
C ASP A 99 28.51 17.97 3.94
N ALA A 100 28.65 19.27 3.66
CA ALA A 100 28.84 20.28 4.69
C ALA A 100 27.64 20.36 5.65
N VAL A 101 26.40 20.32 5.13
CA VAL A 101 25.18 20.33 5.94
C VAL A 101 25.07 19.04 6.74
N LEU A 102 25.33 17.89 6.12
CA LEU A 102 25.23 16.59 6.78
C LEU A 102 26.26 16.48 7.92
N ASN A 103 27.52 16.86 7.67
CA ASN A 103 28.59 16.81 8.66
C ASN A 103 28.32 17.76 9.84
N ASN A 104 27.85 19.00 9.58
CA ASN A 104 27.54 19.96 10.64
C ASN A 104 26.38 19.48 11.54
N LEU A 105 25.43 18.73 11.01
CA LEU A 105 24.29 18.22 11.78
C LEU A 105 24.53 16.81 12.34
N GLY A 106 25.58 16.12 11.93
CA GLY A 106 25.83 14.72 12.26
C GLY A 106 24.80 13.77 11.59
N TYR A 107 24.25 14.17 10.45
CA TYR A 107 23.21 13.41 9.76
C TYR A 107 23.78 12.53 8.65
N GLN A 108 23.00 11.51 8.30
CA GLN A 108 23.26 10.64 7.16
C GLN A 108 22.25 10.92 6.05
N ASN A 109 22.69 10.77 4.80
CA ASN A 109 21.82 10.98 3.64
C ASN A 109 21.00 9.73 3.25
N GLU A 110 21.15 8.61 3.96
CA GLU A 110 20.50 7.34 3.65
C GLU A 110 20.04 6.62 4.92
N ARG A 111 18.86 6.02 4.84
CA ARG A 111 18.36 5.00 5.77
C ARG A 111 17.82 3.82 4.96
N LYS A 112 18.11 2.60 5.40
CA LYS A 112 17.62 1.39 4.73
C LYS A 112 17.43 0.25 5.71
N GLY A 113 16.56 -0.68 5.35
CA GLY A 113 16.33 -1.90 6.13
C GLY A 113 14.97 -2.54 5.83
N LEU A 114 14.76 -3.68 6.47
CA LEU A 114 13.44 -4.28 6.56
C LEU A 114 12.53 -3.35 7.36
N GLN A 115 11.32 -3.12 6.85
CA GLN A 115 10.32 -2.32 7.52
C GLN A 115 9.42 -3.21 8.39
N ASP A 116 8.12 -3.02 8.29
CA ASP A 116 7.12 -3.76 9.05
C ASP A 116 6.60 -4.93 8.21
N ILE A 117 6.61 -6.12 8.78
CA ILE A 117 5.89 -7.25 8.18
C ILE A 117 4.40 -7.08 8.43
N SER A 118 3.59 -7.40 7.44
CA SER A 118 2.13 -7.42 7.61
C SER A 118 1.52 -8.77 7.25
N LEU A 119 0.52 -9.17 8.04
CA LEU A 119 -0.25 -10.39 7.87
C LEU A 119 -1.74 -10.03 7.92
N TYR A 120 -2.51 -10.45 6.91
CA TYR A 120 -3.95 -10.22 6.83
C TYR A 120 -4.71 -11.51 6.58
N LEU A 121 -5.80 -11.69 7.31
CA LEU A 121 -6.83 -12.68 7.04
C LEU A 121 -8.04 -11.97 6.45
N LYS A 122 -8.45 -12.33 5.23
CA LYS A 122 -9.61 -11.78 4.54
C LYS A 122 -10.71 -12.84 4.45
N TYR A 123 -11.93 -12.47 4.80
CA TYR A 123 -13.10 -13.32 4.80
C TYR A 123 -14.21 -12.75 3.94
N ASN A 124 -14.79 -13.57 3.07
CA ASN A 124 -15.91 -13.24 2.20
C ASN A 124 -17.19 -13.99 2.63
N PRO A 125 -17.96 -13.44 3.58
CA PRO A 125 -19.21 -14.06 4.04
C PRO A 125 -20.31 -14.06 2.98
N PHE A 126 -20.44 -12.97 2.19
CA PHE A 126 -21.61 -12.73 1.35
C PHE A 126 -21.23 -12.47 -0.11
N ASN A 127 -21.89 -13.22 -1.00
CA ASN A 127 -21.82 -13.04 -2.45
C ASN A 127 -23.24 -13.01 -3.01
N PHE A 128 -23.64 -11.87 -3.56
CA PHE A 128 -24.96 -11.66 -4.13
C PHE A 128 -24.86 -11.59 -5.66
N LYS A 129 -25.37 -12.61 -6.34
CA LYS A 129 -25.47 -12.61 -7.80
C LYS A 129 -26.65 -11.75 -8.23
N THR A 130 -26.44 -10.88 -9.21
CA THR A 130 -27.46 -10.08 -9.87
C THR A 130 -27.46 -10.37 -11.36
N SER A 131 -28.43 -9.89 -12.09
CA SER A 131 -28.50 -10.03 -13.56
C SER A 131 -27.29 -9.38 -14.26
N SER A 132 -26.74 -8.29 -13.70
CA SER A 132 -25.66 -7.48 -14.28
C SER A 132 -24.28 -7.81 -13.72
N GLY A 133 -24.16 -8.58 -12.60
CA GLY A 133 -22.87 -8.83 -11.97
C GLY A 133 -22.94 -9.59 -10.66
N ASN A 134 -21.93 -9.41 -9.84
CA ASN A 134 -21.80 -10.02 -8.51
C ASN A 134 -21.31 -8.99 -7.50
N LEU A 135 -22.02 -8.84 -6.38
CA LEU A 135 -21.61 -8.06 -5.22
C LEU A 135 -20.98 -9.00 -4.17
N ALA A 136 -19.73 -8.77 -3.83
CA ALA A 136 -19.06 -9.43 -2.72
C ALA A 136 -18.87 -8.45 -1.56
N LEU A 137 -19.31 -8.83 -0.36
CA LEU A 137 -19.06 -8.10 0.87
C LEU A 137 -18.07 -8.90 1.71
N MET A 138 -16.94 -8.28 2.03
CA MET A 138 -15.80 -8.92 2.69
C MET A 138 -15.36 -8.13 3.90
N ALA A 139 -14.71 -8.81 4.83
CA ALA A 139 -13.99 -8.21 5.94
C ALA A 139 -12.55 -8.74 5.98
N ALA A 140 -11.64 -7.93 6.47
CA ALA A 140 -10.28 -8.35 6.74
C ALA A 140 -9.81 -7.83 8.09
N VAL A 141 -8.99 -8.63 8.76
CA VAL A 141 -8.25 -8.24 9.94
C VAL A 141 -6.78 -8.53 9.70
N GLY A 142 -5.91 -7.65 10.14
CA GLY A 142 -4.47 -7.84 9.98
C GLY A 142 -3.66 -7.17 11.06
N ILE A 143 -2.45 -7.67 11.20
CA ILE A 143 -1.41 -7.09 12.03
C ILE A 143 -0.25 -6.64 11.13
N GLN A 144 0.30 -5.47 11.42
CA GLN A 144 1.56 -5.01 10.86
C GLN A 144 2.46 -4.64 12.01
N THR A 145 3.70 -5.14 12.02
CA THR A 145 4.63 -4.94 13.13
C THR A 145 6.06 -4.77 12.61
N PRO A 146 6.88 -3.92 13.25
CA PRO A 146 8.28 -3.75 12.89
C PRO A 146 9.04 -5.07 12.93
N LEU A 147 9.71 -5.41 11.83
CA LEU A 147 10.61 -6.55 11.74
C LEU A 147 12.07 -6.09 11.81
N GLY A 148 12.39 -4.94 11.22
CA GLY A 148 13.73 -4.35 11.25
C GLY A 148 13.98 -3.48 12.48
N ASN A 149 15.25 -3.34 12.83
CA ASN A 149 15.68 -2.41 13.89
C ASN A 149 16.04 -1.04 13.30
N TYR A 150 15.05 -0.22 12.98
CA TYR A 150 15.21 1.13 12.45
C TYR A 150 14.81 2.19 13.47
N ARG A 151 15.42 3.38 13.38
CA ARG A 151 15.16 4.51 14.29
C ARG A 151 14.13 5.46 13.71
N VAL A 152 13.38 6.13 14.59
CA VAL A 152 12.29 7.06 14.24
C VAL A 152 12.26 8.32 15.11
N ASP A 153 13.16 8.43 16.07
CA ASP A 153 13.25 9.49 17.10
C ASP A 153 14.54 10.31 16.98
N GLU A 154 14.95 10.61 15.75
CA GLU A 154 16.20 11.29 15.43
C GLU A 154 15.98 12.72 14.92
N SER A 155 15.01 13.47 15.45
CA SER A 155 14.70 14.83 15.02
C SER A 155 14.50 14.91 13.48
N LEU A 156 15.07 15.89 12.80
CA LEU A 156 14.93 16.07 11.35
C LEU A 156 15.55 14.93 10.53
N GLN A 157 16.47 14.15 11.08
CA GLN A 157 16.97 12.93 10.43
C GLN A 157 15.82 11.90 10.19
N SER A 158 14.78 11.93 11.02
CA SER A 158 13.58 11.08 10.90
C SER A 158 12.76 11.34 9.64
N ILE A 159 13.02 12.43 8.88
CA ILE A 159 12.48 12.63 7.54
C ILE A 159 12.84 11.45 6.60
N LEU A 160 13.99 10.82 6.83
CA LEU A 160 14.43 9.62 6.10
C LEU A 160 14.04 8.31 6.76
N ALA A 161 13.23 8.34 7.84
CA ALA A 161 12.80 7.12 8.50
C ALA A 161 12.05 6.19 7.54
N ILE A 162 12.29 4.88 7.67
CA ILE A 162 11.71 3.87 6.77
C ILE A 162 10.37 3.33 7.27
N GLY A 163 9.88 3.81 8.41
CA GLY A 163 8.58 3.45 9.00
C GLY A 163 8.34 4.21 10.30
N ASN A 164 7.23 3.92 10.98
CA ASN A 164 6.82 4.57 12.24
C ASN A 164 7.18 3.76 13.50
N ARG A 165 7.74 2.57 13.35
CA ARG A 165 8.09 1.63 14.42
C ARG A 165 6.92 1.35 15.38
N ALA A 166 5.73 1.21 14.83
CA ALA A 166 4.52 0.91 15.57
C ALA A 166 3.91 -0.41 15.12
N THR A 167 3.47 -1.23 16.07
CA THR A 167 2.57 -2.34 15.76
C THR A 167 1.17 -1.77 15.56
N GLN A 168 0.48 -2.19 14.51
CA GLN A 168 -0.88 -1.77 14.20
C GLN A 168 -1.77 -2.97 13.92
N ILE A 169 -3.01 -2.88 14.40
CA ILE A 169 -4.08 -3.82 14.10
C ILE A 169 -5.06 -3.09 13.18
N ASN A 170 -5.29 -3.68 12.01
CA ASN A 170 -6.16 -3.11 10.99
C ASN A 170 -7.42 -3.96 10.85
N THR A 171 -8.59 -3.30 10.85
CA THR A 171 -9.87 -3.91 10.52
C THR A 171 -10.43 -3.21 9.29
N ILE A 172 -10.83 -3.98 8.27
CA ILE A 172 -11.20 -3.44 6.96
C ILE A 172 -12.49 -4.11 6.50
N LEU A 173 -13.44 -3.31 6.01
CA LEU A 173 -14.63 -3.76 5.30
C LEU A 173 -14.47 -3.43 3.83
N ILE A 174 -14.93 -4.33 2.96
CA ILE A 174 -14.77 -4.24 1.51
C ILE A 174 -16.09 -4.60 0.83
N ALA A 175 -16.54 -3.73 -0.06
CA ALA A 175 -17.62 -4.00 -1.00
C ALA A 175 -17.04 -3.99 -2.42
N ASN A 176 -17.17 -5.10 -3.13
CA ASN A 176 -16.68 -5.24 -4.50
C ASN A 176 -17.81 -5.68 -5.43
N TYR A 177 -18.18 -4.82 -6.37
CA TYR A 177 -19.16 -5.14 -7.41
C TYR A 177 -18.44 -5.38 -8.74
N LYS A 178 -18.51 -6.60 -9.24
CA LYS A 178 -17.96 -6.97 -10.54
C LYS A 178 -19.09 -7.22 -11.54
N PHE A 179 -19.15 -6.39 -12.59
CA PHE A 179 -20.08 -6.56 -13.70
C PHE A 179 -19.72 -7.77 -14.58
N ASN A 180 -20.70 -8.35 -15.26
CA ASN A 180 -20.50 -9.51 -16.14
C ASN A 180 -19.48 -9.25 -17.27
N LYS A 181 -19.34 -7.98 -17.71
CA LYS A 181 -18.39 -7.55 -18.76
C LYS A 181 -16.97 -7.28 -18.23
N GLY A 182 -16.71 -7.53 -16.95
CA GLY A 182 -15.38 -7.39 -16.34
C GLY A 182 -15.08 -6.04 -15.70
N ILE A 183 -15.90 -5.02 -15.90
CA ILE A 183 -15.82 -3.75 -15.14
C ILE A 183 -16.08 -4.06 -13.67
N PHE A 184 -15.40 -3.37 -12.76
CA PHE A 184 -15.66 -3.49 -11.35
C PHE A 184 -15.57 -2.13 -10.62
N LEU A 185 -16.28 -2.07 -9.51
CA LEU A 185 -16.21 -1.01 -8.52
C LEU A 185 -15.85 -1.64 -7.17
N ASN A 186 -14.92 -1.05 -6.47
CA ASN A 186 -14.51 -1.49 -5.14
C ASN A 186 -14.52 -0.30 -4.19
N ALA A 187 -15.16 -0.44 -3.06
CA ALA A 187 -15.10 0.50 -1.95
C ALA A 187 -14.61 -0.24 -0.72
N SER A 188 -13.62 0.30 -0.03
CA SER A 188 -13.12 -0.24 1.22
C SER A 188 -12.91 0.86 2.26
N GLY A 189 -13.17 0.52 3.51
CA GLY A 189 -12.95 1.40 4.64
C GLY A 189 -12.50 0.60 5.85
N GLY A 190 -11.71 1.23 6.72
CA GLY A 190 -11.16 0.53 7.86
C GLY A 190 -10.62 1.43 8.95
N TYR A 191 -10.25 0.81 10.05
CA TYR A 191 -9.61 1.46 11.18
C TYR A 191 -8.27 0.77 11.49
N SER A 192 -7.24 1.58 11.70
CA SER A 192 -5.90 1.17 12.10
C SER A 192 -5.64 1.62 13.53
N ALA A 193 -5.69 0.69 14.48
CA ALA A 193 -5.28 0.92 15.86
C ALA A 193 -3.76 0.76 15.94
N ARG A 194 -3.05 1.77 16.47
CA ARG A 194 -1.59 1.85 16.48
C ARG A 194 -1.06 2.07 17.90
N ASN A 195 0.09 1.47 18.22
CA ASN A 195 0.79 1.71 19.48
C ASN A 195 1.93 2.74 19.34
N ASN A 196 2.77 2.87 20.37
CA ASN A 196 3.95 3.74 20.41
C ASN A 196 3.63 5.23 20.14
N ASN A 197 2.45 5.70 20.61
CA ASN A 197 1.97 7.07 20.42
C ASN A 197 1.79 7.47 18.94
N VAL A 198 1.85 6.52 18.01
CA VAL A 198 1.49 6.77 16.61
C VAL A 198 -0.03 6.93 16.52
N PRO A 199 -0.55 8.04 15.97
CA PRO A 199 -1.98 8.26 15.90
C PRO A 199 -2.70 7.16 15.14
N SER A 200 -3.74 6.60 15.75
CA SER A 200 -4.67 5.69 15.07
C SER A 200 -5.41 6.42 13.95
N ALA A 201 -5.84 5.70 12.92
CA ALA A 201 -6.38 6.33 11.74
C ALA A 201 -7.56 5.56 11.11
N ILE A 202 -8.45 6.30 10.48
CA ILE A 202 -9.45 5.79 9.55
C ILE A 202 -8.80 5.74 8.16
N LEU A 203 -9.02 4.63 7.47
CA LEU A 203 -8.53 4.37 6.12
C LEU A 203 -9.72 4.25 5.18
N GLY A 204 -9.55 4.70 3.92
CA GLY A 204 -10.57 4.56 2.90
C GLY A 204 -9.96 4.44 1.51
N GLU A 205 -10.62 3.67 0.63
CA GLU A 205 -10.26 3.57 -0.78
C GLU A 205 -11.52 3.37 -1.62
N PHE A 206 -11.57 4.05 -2.75
CA PHE A 206 -12.48 3.76 -3.83
C PHE A 206 -11.67 3.44 -5.09
N LYS A 207 -12.05 2.39 -5.78
CA LYS A 207 -11.36 1.88 -6.97
C LYS A 207 -12.37 1.50 -8.04
N ALA A 208 -12.10 1.91 -9.27
CA ALA A 208 -12.86 1.51 -10.43
C ALA A 208 -11.90 0.95 -11.49
N GLY A 209 -12.32 -0.09 -12.21
CA GLY A 209 -11.43 -0.70 -13.17
C GLY A 209 -12.07 -1.78 -14.02
N TYR A 210 -11.20 -2.46 -14.76
CA TYR A 210 -11.54 -3.58 -15.62
C TYR A 210 -10.67 -4.80 -15.27
N ALA A 211 -11.33 -5.90 -14.95
CA ALA A 211 -10.72 -7.19 -14.62
C ALA A 211 -11.04 -8.21 -15.71
N GLY A 212 -10.30 -8.15 -16.80
CA GLY A 212 -10.45 -9.03 -17.97
C GLY A 212 -9.47 -10.20 -17.99
N LYS A 213 -9.58 -11.05 -19.01
CA LYS A 213 -8.73 -12.25 -19.17
C LYS A 213 -7.30 -11.93 -19.61
N LYS A 214 -7.10 -10.84 -20.31
CA LYS A 214 -5.80 -10.48 -20.90
C LYS A 214 -5.14 -9.29 -20.20
N VAL A 215 -5.94 -8.51 -19.48
CA VAL A 215 -5.46 -7.30 -18.82
C VAL A 215 -6.37 -6.99 -17.63
N TYR A 216 -5.75 -6.48 -16.60
CA TYR A 216 -6.41 -5.78 -15.50
C TYR A 216 -5.92 -4.34 -15.50
N VAL A 217 -6.82 -3.39 -15.31
CA VAL A 217 -6.51 -1.98 -15.13
C VAL A 217 -7.45 -1.39 -14.09
N ASP A 218 -6.92 -0.54 -13.22
CA ASP A 218 -7.72 0.26 -12.28
C ASP A 218 -7.18 1.66 -12.11
N ALA A 219 -8.08 2.54 -11.68
CA ALA A 219 -7.76 3.82 -11.07
C ALA A 219 -8.38 3.88 -9.68
N TYR A 220 -7.72 4.55 -8.75
CA TYR A 220 -8.17 4.64 -7.37
C TYR A 220 -7.92 6.00 -6.74
N ILE A 221 -8.72 6.30 -5.72
CA ILE A 221 -8.45 7.32 -4.72
C ILE A 221 -8.42 6.63 -3.35
N ALA A 222 -7.37 6.89 -2.58
CA ALA A 222 -7.21 6.36 -1.23
C ALA A 222 -6.87 7.48 -0.26
N GLY A 223 -7.25 7.31 0.99
CA GLY A 223 -6.98 8.32 2.01
C GLY A 223 -6.85 7.76 3.41
N GLN A 224 -6.23 8.57 4.26
CA GLN A 224 -6.09 8.35 5.70
C GLN A 224 -6.48 9.61 6.45
N SER A 225 -7.19 9.43 7.55
CA SER A 225 -7.46 10.49 8.53
C SER A 225 -7.08 10.01 9.92
N SER A 226 -6.06 10.63 10.52
CA SER A 226 -5.62 10.33 11.88
C SER A 226 -6.55 10.97 12.91
N SER A 227 -6.86 10.22 13.95
CA SER A 227 -7.79 10.65 15.01
C SER A 227 -7.16 11.66 15.98
N THR A 228 -5.85 11.58 16.20
CA THR A 228 -5.08 12.36 17.17
C THR A 228 -3.73 12.77 16.57
N GLY A 229 -2.83 13.27 17.39
CA GLY A 229 -1.47 13.66 17.02
C GLY A 229 -1.30 15.17 16.88
N THR A 230 -0.03 15.61 16.91
CA THR A 230 0.36 17.02 16.80
C THR A 230 0.74 17.40 15.37
N ASP A 231 0.70 18.67 15.04
CA ASP A 231 1.25 19.20 13.79
C ASP A 231 2.71 19.62 13.97
N ILE A 232 3.53 19.41 12.96
CA ILE A 232 4.99 19.68 13.00
C ILE A 232 5.30 21.15 13.35
N LEU A 233 4.48 22.12 12.92
CA LEU A 233 4.71 23.55 13.17
C LEU A 233 3.90 24.09 14.35
N LYS A 234 3.21 23.25 15.13
CA LYS A 234 2.43 23.71 16.28
C LYS A 234 3.20 23.56 17.58
N GLU A 235 2.81 24.41 18.54
CA GLU A 235 3.20 24.27 19.94
C GLU A 235 2.89 22.86 20.46
N GLY A 236 3.83 22.27 21.20
CA GLY A 236 3.75 20.89 21.69
C GLY A 236 4.32 19.82 20.74
N PHE A 237 4.83 20.17 19.56
CA PHE A 237 5.62 19.24 18.76
C PHE A 237 6.98 19.00 19.41
N ASN A 238 7.26 17.79 19.80
CA ASN A 238 8.46 17.39 20.56
C ASN A 238 9.59 16.83 19.67
N GLY A 239 9.52 17.03 18.35
CA GLY A 239 10.51 16.50 17.40
C GLY A 239 10.32 15.03 17.01
N ILE A 240 9.32 14.33 17.55
CA ILE A 240 9.04 12.92 17.27
C ILE A 240 8.01 12.80 16.13
N PHE A 241 8.50 12.63 14.91
CA PHE A 241 7.67 12.59 13.69
C PHE A 241 6.58 11.49 13.70
N PRO A 242 6.80 10.26 14.21
CA PRO A 242 5.74 9.26 14.29
C PRO A 242 4.49 9.68 15.07
N GLN A 243 4.60 10.65 16.00
CA GLN A 243 3.48 11.14 16.80
C GLN A 243 2.67 12.24 16.09
N THR A 244 3.06 12.60 14.87
CA THR A 244 2.37 13.63 14.10
C THR A 244 1.02 13.15 13.57
N ARG A 245 0.09 14.08 13.43
CA ARG A 245 -1.20 13.84 12.78
C ARG A 245 -1.02 13.78 11.27
N VAL A 246 -0.99 12.58 10.69
CA VAL A 246 -0.81 12.39 9.26
C VAL A 246 -2.14 12.11 8.59
N ASN A 247 -2.58 13.02 7.70
CA ASN A 247 -3.73 12.81 6.84
C ASN A 247 -3.28 12.92 5.38
N TYR A 248 -3.95 12.20 4.48
CA TYR A 248 -3.68 12.34 3.06
C TYR A 248 -4.84 11.88 2.17
N SER A 249 -4.81 12.38 0.94
CA SER A 249 -5.51 11.80 -0.21
C SER A 249 -4.49 11.49 -1.30
N ARG A 250 -4.57 10.29 -1.84
CA ARG A 250 -3.68 9.78 -2.89
C ARG A 250 -4.49 9.20 -4.03
N VAL A 251 -4.10 9.50 -5.27
CA VAL A 251 -4.67 8.91 -6.47
C VAL A 251 -3.63 8.05 -7.17
N GLY A 252 -4.09 7.08 -7.93
CA GLY A 252 -3.18 6.27 -8.74
C GLY A 252 -3.89 5.39 -9.74
N VAL A 253 -3.06 4.76 -10.59
CA VAL A 253 -3.48 3.84 -11.64
C VAL A 253 -2.59 2.60 -11.60
N ASN A 254 -3.18 1.45 -11.91
CA ASN A 254 -2.47 0.18 -11.99
C ASN A 254 -2.84 -0.56 -13.26
N VAL A 255 -1.86 -1.30 -13.79
CA VAL A 255 -2.03 -2.22 -14.90
C VAL A 255 -1.39 -3.56 -14.53
N TYR A 256 -2.04 -4.67 -14.86
CA TYR A 256 -1.48 -6.01 -14.78
C TYR A 256 -1.77 -6.77 -16.07
N VAL A 257 -0.76 -7.48 -16.58
CA VAL A 257 -0.84 -8.32 -17.77
C VAL A 257 -0.41 -9.75 -17.39
N PRO A 258 -1.31 -10.73 -17.46
CA PRO A 258 -0.94 -12.13 -17.29
C PRO A 258 -0.11 -12.60 -18.48
N LEU A 259 0.95 -13.32 -18.21
CA LEU A 259 1.82 -13.96 -19.20
C LEU A 259 1.53 -15.47 -19.26
N ARG A 260 2.49 -16.25 -19.73
CA ARG A 260 2.40 -17.72 -19.79
C ARG A 260 2.89 -18.34 -18.48
N TYR A 261 2.47 -19.58 -18.22
CA TYR A 261 2.96 -20.43 -17.13
C TYR A 261 2.75 -19.86 -15.71
N GLY A 262 1.66 -19.09 -15.50
CA GLY A 262 1.36 -18.48 -14.21
C GLY A 262 2.10 -17.16 -13.93
N PHE A 263 3.02 -16.74 -14.79
CA PHE A 263 3.68 -15.46 -14.65
C PHE A 263 2.80 -14.30 -15.11
N GLY A 264 3.08 -13.12 -14.60
CA GLY A 264 2.47 -11.86 -15.00
C GLY A 264 3.34 -10.69 -14.59
N ILE A 265 3.12 -9.55 -15.23
CA ILE A 265 3.78 -8.30 -14.91
C ILE A 265 2.75 -7.24 -14.53
N SER A 266 3.12 -6.39 -13.59
CA SER A 266 2.31 -5.25 -13.19
C SER A 266 3.14 -3.99 -13.11
N GLY A 267 2.47 -2.85 -13.26
CA GLY A 267 3.04 -1.54 -13.04
C GLY A 267 1.96 -0.54 -12.70
N GLY A 268 2.37 0.57 -12.12
CA GLY A 268 1.45 1.62 -11.75
C GLY A 268 2.17 2.91 -11.39
N TYR A 269 1.37 3.96 -11.22
CA TYR A 269 1.82 5.27 -10.77
C TYR A 269 0.83 5.85 -9.78
N SER A 270 1.33 6.62 -8.83
CA SER A 270 0.47 7.27 -7.84
C SER A 270 1.09 8.55 -7.30
N SER A 271 0.23 9.45 -6.82
CA SER A 271 0.64 10.76 -6.29
C SER A 271 -0.26 11.18 -5.14
N TYR A 272 0.33 11.77 -4.10
CA TYR A 272 -0.45 12.50 -3.10
C TYR A 272 -0.98 13.79 -3.70
N ILE A 273 -2.29 13.99 -3.60
CA ILE A 273 -2.99 15.20 -4.09
C ILE A 273 -3.38 16.16 -2.97
N ALA A 274 -3.39 15.67 -1.74
CA ALA A 274 -3.58 16.46 -0.53
C ALA A 274 -2.90 15.75 0.65
N GLY A 275 -2.49 16.52 1.66
CA GLY A 275 -1.81 15.94 2.80
C GLY A 275 -1.73 16.86 4.01
N ARG A 276 -1.26 16.28 5.13
CA ARG A 276 -0.94 16.94 6.39
C ARG A 276 0.22 16.20 7.04
N ASN A 277 1.31 16.90 7.31
CA ASN A 277 2.54 16.39 7.92
C ASN A 277 3.18 15.21 7.14
N LEU A 278 3.24 15.32 5.81
CA LEU A 278 3.90 14.32 4.95
C LEU A 278 4.50 14.95 3.68
N GLY A 279 5.44 14.27 3.05
CA GLY A 279 6.00 14.64 1.76
C GLY A 279 4.95 14.58 0.64
N ALA A 280 4.97 15.56 -0.27
CA ALA A 280 4.09 15.60 -1.44
C ALA A 280 4.61 14.65 -2.53
N SER A 281 4.70 13.35 -2.20
CA SER A 281 5.40 12.38 -3.02
C SER A 281 4.57 11.87 -4.19
N SER A 282 5.27 11.52 -5.25
CA SER A 282 4.73 10.78 -6.37
C SER A 282 5.75 9.77 -6.88
N GLY A 283 5.27 8.70 -7.53
CA GLY A 283 6.17 7.68 -8.03
C GLY A 283 5.46 6.51 -8.67
N GLY A 284 6.26 5.57 -9.20
CA GLY A 284 5.78 4.40 -9.89
C GLY A 284 6.40 3.12 -9.38
N TYR A 285 5.78 2.01 -9.75
CA TYR A 285 6.28 0.68 -9.44
C TYR A 285 6.20 -0.26 -10.64
N GLY A 286 7.03 -1.30 -10.60
CA GLY A 286 6.95 -2.47 -11.44
C GLY A 286 7.00 -3.74 -10.60
N ALA A 287 6.37 -4.82 -11.08
CA ALA A 287 6.35 -6.10 -10.37
C ALA A 287 6.33 -7.30 -11.30
N LEU A 288 6.96 -8.38 -10.86
CA LEU A 288 6.82 -9.72 -11.39
C LEU A 288 5.95 -10.54 -10.45
N ILE A 289 4.97 -11.24 -11.02
CA ILE A 289 3.98 -12.01 -10.27
C ILE A 289 4.01 -13.45 -10.76
N PHE A 290 3.93 -14.39 -9.84
CA PHE A 290 3.71 -15.81 -10.13
C PHE A 290 2.42 -16.26 -9.44
N SER A 291 1.47 -16.77 -10.22
CA SER A 291 0.16 -17.28 -9.75
C SER A 291 0.11 -18.81 -9.92
N PHE A 292 -0.42 -19.52 -8.92
CA PHE A 292 -0.52 -20.97 -8.88
C PHE A 292 -1.90 -21.46 -8.42
#